data_6bb8a200ff4b733a9edc3952bd37df6e
#
_entry.id   6bb8a200ff4b733a9edc3952bd37df6e
#
_cell.length_a   1.000
_cell.length_b   1.000
_cell.length_c   1.000
_cell.angle_alpha   90.00
_cell.angle_beta   90.00
_cell.angle_gamma   90.00
#
_symmetry.space_group_name_H-M   'P 1'
#
loop_
_entity.id
_entity.type
_entity.pdbx_description
1 polymer ?
#
loop_
_entity_poly.entity_id
_entity_poly.type
_entity_poly.pdbx_seq_one_letter_code
_entity_poly.pdbx_strand_id
1 'polypeptide(L)'
;MFTTKLTKRDYDAIVVGSGPNGLAAAITLQQQGLAVLLVEANSTIGGGLRTKELTLPGFKHDVCSAIHPMAVISPFFSKLPLEKFGLHYIYPPVAAAHPFDDGTAAVLTQSMEETAKLLAEDEAAYLQLMQPILKDWPLIADEVLSSLHFPEHPLAMARFGIKALSSSTSVAKRFRSPEAKALWAGMAAHAIQPLTKLTTAAIGLVLMTAAHLRGWPLPRGGSYKIAEALSTYFTSLGGKIETNYTVTSLEQLPSAHAVLLDVTPRQLLQIAGHRLSSFYTWQLKKYRYGMGVFKIDWALDAPIPFTASNCNLAGTVHIGNSLTEIITSEQQTWNGQHPEKPFVLLAQQSLFDNTRAPEGKHTAWAYCHVPNGSTKDMTTAIEQQVERFAPGFRERILAKHIMNTSQLESYNANLVGGDINGGAITLSQLFTRPALRWSPYRTSAKGIYICSASTPPGGGVHGMCGYNAAKRALKDIFNIHLKH
;
A
#
# COMPACT_ATOMS: atom_id res chain seq x y z
N MET A 1 -33.52 -12.35 25.55
CA MET A 1 -32.15 -12.20 25.00
C MET A 1 -31.33 -13.35 25.56
N PHE A 2 -31.07 -14.40 24.76
CA PHE A 2 -30.18 -15.49 25.17
C PHE A 2 -28.72 -15.03 24.95
N THR A 3 -28.07 -14.55 25.98
CA THR A 3 -26.61 -14.42 25.99
C THR A 3 -26.01 -15.81 26.00
N THR A 4 -25.63 -16.34 24.85
CA THR A 4 -24.86 -17.56 24.79
C THR A 4 -23.55 -17.31 25.53
N LYS A 5 -23.37 -17.86 26.74
CA LYS A 5 -22.08 -17.83 27.45
C LYS A 5 -21.03 -18.49 26.56
N LEU A 6 -20.02 -17.72 26.13
CA LEU A 6 -18.88 -18.27 25.42
C LEU A 6 -18.14 -19.25 26.36
N THR A 7 -17.71 -20.38 25.85
CA THR A 7 -16.88 -21.35 26.61
C THR A 7 -15.51 -20.72 26.88
N LYS A 8 -14.91 -21.03 28.02
CA LYS A 8 -13.56 -20.52 28.37
C LYS A 8 -12.56 -20.98 27.31
N ARG A 9 -11.79 -20.06 26.78
CA ARG A 9 -10.70 -20.25 25.81
C ARG A 9 -9.44 -19.58 26.36
N ASP A 10 -8.27 -19.90 25.77
CA ASP A 10 -7.01 -19.27 26.15
C ASP A 10 -7.00 -17.78 25.77
N TYR A 11 -7.58 -17.46 24.60
CA TYR A 11 -7.77 -16.10 24.10
C TYR A 11 -9.18 -15.92 23.53
N ASP A 12 -9.67 -14.69 23.52
CA ASP A 12 -10.89 -14.36 22.79
C ASP A 12 -10.64 -14.36 21.29
N ALA A 13 -9.51 -13.78 20.86
CA ALA A 13 -9.13 -13.76 19.45
C ALA A 13 -7.62 -13.95 19.27
N ILE A 14 -7.26 -14.55 18.13
CA ILE A 14 -5.87 -14.66 17.68
C ILE A 14 -5.77 -13.99 16.30
N VAL A 15 -4.73 -13.16 16.12
CA VAL A 15 -4.39 -12.55 14.83
C VAL A 15 -3.07 -13.15 14.35
N VAL A 16 -3.04 -13.64 13.11
CA VAL A 16 -1.85 -14.22 12.49
C VAL A 16 -1.30 -13.25 11.46
N GLY A 17 -0.08 -12.76 11.69
CA GLY A 17 0.60 -11.74 10.91
C GLY A 17 0.54 -10.36 11.55
N SER A 18 1.69 -9.69 11.64
CA SER A 18 1.87 -8.37 12.27
C SER A 18 2.10 -7.24 11.25
N GLY A 19 1.63 -7.41 10.03
CA GLY A 19 1.55 -6.33 9.06
C GLY A 19 0.56 -5.23 9.51
N PRO A 20 0.48 -4.10 8.79
CA PRO A 20 -0.41 -2.99 9.17
C PRO A 20 -1.87 -3.42 9.34
N ASN A 21 -2.33 -4.40 8.57
CA ASN A 21 -3.70 -4.93 8.69
C ASN A 21 -3.86 -5.85 9.91
N GLY A 22 -2.90 -6.73 10.16
CA GLY A 22 -2.93 -7.59 11.36
C GLY A 22 -2.89 -6.78 12.65
N LEU A 23 -2.00 -5.77 12.74
CA LEU A 23 -1.94 -4.84 13.86
C LEU A 23 -3.26 -4.06 14.02
N ALA A 24 -3.86 -3.58 12.91
CA ALA A 24 -5.15 -2.91 12.94
C ALA A 24 -6.27 -3.82 13.47
N ALA A 25 -6.29 -5.08 13.04
CA ALA A 25 -7.25 -6.07 13.53
C ALA A 25 -7.08 -6.33 15.04
N ALA A 26 -5.83 -6.55 15.48
CA ALA A 26 -5.52 -6.81 16.86
C ALA A 26 -5.89 -5.64 17.78
N ILE A 27 -5.53 -4.41 17.40
CA ILE A 27 -5.88 -3.19 18.15
C ILE A 27 -7.41 -3.05 18.24
N THR A 28 -8.13 -3.22 17.13
CA THR A 28 -9.59 -3.08 17.10
C THR A 28 -10.28 -4.05 18.07
N LEU A 29 -9.81 -5.29 18.12
CA LEU A 29 -10.35 -6.30 19.04
C LEU A 29 -9.97 -5.98 20.50
N GLN A 30 -8.71 -5.61 20.74
CA GLN A 30 -8.20 -5.31 22.08
C GLN A 30 -8.88 -4.07 22.69
N GLN A 31 -9.21 -3.06 21.88
CA GLN A 31 -9.95 -1.86 22.32
C GLN A 31 -11.36 -2.20 22.86
N GLN A 32 -11.89 -3.37 22.56
CA GLN A 32 -13.17 -3.86 23.09
C GLN A 32 -13.01 -4.70 24.35
N GLY A 33 -11.82 -4.72 24.95
CA GLY A 33 -11.53 -5.48 26.18
C GLY A 33 -11.36 -6.98 25.98
N LEU A 34 -11.18 -7.43 24.74
CA LEU A 34 -10.95 -8.85 24.44
C LEU A 34 -9.49 -9.23 24.69
N ALA A 35 -9.25 -10.46 25.16
CA ALA A 35 -7.90 -11.03 25.28
C ALA A 35 -7.39 -11.44 23.89
N VAL A 36 -6.44 -10.68 23.32
CA VAL A 36 -5.94 -10.86 21.96
C VAL A 36 -4.47 -11.28 21.95
N LEU A 37 -4.17 -12.36 21.21
CA LEU A 37 -2.81 -12.77 20.85
C LEU A 37 -2.54 -12.42 19.39
N LEU A 38 -1.43 -11.73 19.12
CA LEU A 38 -0.89 -11.49 17.79
C LEU A 38 0.36 -12.34 17.59
N VAL A 39 0.39 -13.19 16.56
CA VAL A 39 1.56 -14.02 16.24
C VAL A 39 2.19 -13.59 14.91
N GLU A 40 3.53 -13.57 14.87
CA GLU A 40 4.35 -13.16 13.73
C GLU A 40 5.40 -14.23 13.43
N ALA A 41 5.52 -14.62 12.16
CA ALA A 41 6.47 -15.64 11.72
C ALA A 41 7.93 -15.18 11.84
N ASN A 42 8.19 -13.90 11.60
CA ASN A 42 9.55 -13.34 11.68
C ASN A 42 9.92 -12.93 13.11
N SER A 43 11.21 -12.67 13.35
CA SER A 43 11.73 -12.12 14.60
C SER A 43 11.33 -10.66 14.83
N THR A 44 10.89 -9.95 13.78
CA THR A 44 10.47 -8.55 13.82
C THR A 44 9.09 -8.38 13.23
N ILE A 45 8.27 -7.58 13.89
CA ILE A 45 6.93 -7.21 13.42
C ILE A 45 6.97 -6.30 12.18
N GLY A 46 5.80 -6.01 11.62
CA GLY A 46 5.60 -4.92 10.66
C GLY A 46 5.34 -5.34 9.21
N GLY A 47 5.54 -6.61 8.84
CA GLY A 47 5.28 -7.05 7.47
C GLY A 47 6.05 -6.22 6.44
N GLY A 48 5.34 -5.47 5.57
CA GLY A 48 5.93 -4.56 4.57
C GLY A 48 6.46 -3.24 5.12
N LEU A 49 6.39 -3.00 6.45
CA LEU A 49 6.84 -1.75 7.10
C LEU A 49 8.27 -1.83 7.67
N ARG A 50 9.02 -2.89 7.44
CA ARG A 50 10.36 -3.04 8.04
C ARG A 50 11.37 -2.08 7.41
N THR A 51 12.26 -1.53 8.25
CA THR A 51 13.41 -0.71 7.88
C THR A 51 14.67 -1.44 8.31
N LYS A 52 15.68 -1.57 7.42
CA LYS A 52 16.92 -2.31 7.66
C LYS A 52 18.11 -1.63 7.00
N GLU A 53 19.30 -1.91 7.50
CA GLU A 53 20.55 -1.63 6.80
C GLU A 53 20.73 -2.71 5.72
N LEU A 54 20.43 -2.37 4.46
CA LEU A 54 20.47 -3.33 3.34
C LEU A 54 21.73 -3.20 2.49
N THR A 55 22.42 -2.06 2.53
CA THR A 55 23.59 -1.76 1.71
C THR A 55 24.86 -1.71 2.57
N LEU A 56 25.13 -0.59 3.19
CA LEU A 56 26.30 -0.35 4.03
C LEU A 56 25.85 -0.02 5.47
N PRO A 57 26.74 -0.21 6.47
CA PRO A 57 26.43 0.18 7.85
C PRO A 57 26.04 1.66 7.95
N GLY A 58 24.98 1.95 8.73
CA GLY A 58 24.45 3.29 8.91
C GLY A 58 23.46 3.74 7.82
N PHE A 59 23.32 3.01 6.70
CA PHE A 59 22.34 3.31 5.65
C PHE A 59 21.05 2.53 5.86
N LYS A 60 19.99 3.23 6.30
CA LYS A 60 18.68 2.63 6.65
C LYS A 60 17.70 2.73 5.49
N HIS A 61 17.31 1.58 4.97
CA HIS A 61 16.38 1.45 3.84
C HIS A 61 15.04 0.86 4.30
N ASP A 62 13.96 1.34 3.71
CA ASP A 62 12.65 0.72 3.87
C ASP A 62 12.54 -0.49 2.94
N VAL A 63 12.33 -1.67 3.52
CA VAL A 63 12.38 -2.93 2.75
C VAL A 63 11.28 -3.00 1.69
N CYS A 64 10.09 -2.45 1.97
CA CYS A 64 8.99 -2.38 1.00
C CYS A 64 8.51 -0.93 0.84
N SER A 65 7.45 -0.51 1.53
CA SER A 65 6.88 0.83 1.41
C SER A 65 7.72 1.87 2.15
N ALA A 66 7.88 3.06 1.58
CA ALA A 66 8.67 4.16 2.12
C ALA A 66 7.86 5.43 2.37
N ILE A 67 6.89 5.73 1.50
CA ILE A 67 6.03 6.92 1.56
C ILE A 67 4.59 6.47 1.84
N HIS A 68 3.89 7.15 2.76
CA HIS A 68 2.68 6.62 3.37
C HIS A 68 1.45 7.54 3.28
N PRO A 69 1.01 7.95 2.07
CA PRO A 69 -0.18 8.80 1.92
C PRO A 69 -1.46 8.12 2.45
N MET A 70 -1.56 6.80 2.26
CA MET A 70 -2.75 6.05 2.71
C MET A 70 -2.83 5.93 4.23
N ALA A 71 -1.72 6.02 4.95
CA ALA A 71 -1.71 5.97 6.41
C ALA A 71 -2.34 7.23 7.02
N VAL A 72 -2.03 8.40 6.46
CA VAL A 72 -2.50 9.68 7.00
C VAL A 72 -3.95 10.02 6.62
N ILE A 73 -4.50 9.40 5.57
CA ILE A 73 -5.93 9.53 5.23
C ILE A 73 -6.78 8.35 5.73
N SER A 74 -6.16 7.36 6.39
CA SER A 74 -6.87 6.19 6.91
C SER A 74 -7.84 6.61 8.03
N PRO A 75 -9.14 6.31 7.89
CA PRO A 75 -10.11 6.57 8.96
C PRO A 75 -9.79 5.81 10.25
N PHE A 76 -9.10 4.68 10.16
CA PHE A 76 -8.67 3.91 11.33
C PHE A 76 -7.44 4.53 12.00
N PHE A 77 -6.35 4.75 11.26
CA PHE A 77 -5.11 5.27 11.86
C PHE A 77 -5.27 6.69 12.39
N SER A 78 -6.08 7.53 11.75
CA SER A 78 -6.34 8.90 12.21
C SER A 78 -7.00 9.00 13.58
N LYS A 79 -7.66 7.93 14.04
CA LYS A 79 -8.30 7.84 15.36
C LYS A 79 -7.35 7.32 16.45
N LEU A 80 -6.14 6.86 16.09
CA LEU A 80 -5.18 6.28 17.03
C LEU A 80 -4.19 7.33 17.53
N PRO A 81 -3.78 7.27 18.81
CA PRO A 81 -2.84 8.25 19.39
C PRO A 81 -1.38 7.91 19.06
N LEU A 82 -1.04 7.62 17.79
CA LEU A 82 0.25 7.06 17.39
C LEU A 82 1.44 7.98 17.66
N GLU A 83 1.24 9.30 17.66
CA GLU A 83 2.27 10.27 18.05
C GLU A 83 2.74 10.07 19.50
N LYS A 84 1.82 9.72 20.42
CA LYS A 84 2.15 9.41 21.82
C LYS A 84 3.01 8.14 21.95
N PHE A 85 3.04 7.33 20.89
CA PHE A 85 3.83 6.09 20.80
C PHE A 85 5.02 6.23 19.85
N GLY A 86 5.45 7.49 19.58
CA GLY A 86 6.70 7.81 18.90
C GLY A 86 6.63 7.86 17.37
N LEU A 87 5.45 7.85 16.78
CA LEU A 87 5.30 8.04 15.33
C LEU A 87 5.30 9.53 14.98
N HIS A 88 6.32 9.98 14.28
CA HIS A 88 6.42 11.33 13.75
C HIS A 88 6.57 11.28 12.24
N TYR A 89 5.74 12.05 11.54
CA TYR A 89 5.80 12.16 10.08
C TYR A 89 6.57 13.39 9.63
N ILE A 90 7.34 13.22 8.57
CA ILE A 90 8.02 14.29 7.82
C ILE A 90 7.26 14.44 6.50
N TYR A 91 6.93 15.68 6.15
CA TYR A 91 6.20 16.03 4.94
C TYR A 91 7.14 16.71 3.96
N PRO A 92 7.54 16.06 2.84
CA PRO A 92 8.27 16.71 1.76
C PRO A 92 7.47 17.90 1.20
N PRO A 93 8.13 18.96 0.76
CA PRO A 93 7.46 20.14 0.16
C PRO A 93 6.60 19.79 -1.05
N VAL A 94 7.02 18.78 -1.84
CA VAL A 94 6.34 18.26 -3.00
C VAL A 94 5.99 16.79 -2.73
N ALA A 95 4.73 16.41 -2.93
CA ALA A 95 4.28 15.03 -2.72
C ALA A 95 4.85 14.09 -3.79
N ALA A 96 4.73 14.48 -5.06
CA ALA A 96 5.30 13.73 -6.18
C ALA A 96 5.79 14.67 -7.29
N ALA A 97 6.89 14.30 -7.95
CA ALA A 97 7.41 14.96 -9.15
C ALA A 97 7.49 13.97 -10.31
N HIS A 98 7.33 14.49 -11.52
CA HIS A 98 7.42 13.73 -12.77
C HIS A 98 8.36 14.46 -13.73
N PRO A 99 9.64 14.04 -13.87
CA PRO A 99 10.61 14.69 -14.73
C PRO A 99 10.39 14.36 -16.21
N PHE A 100 10.81 15.31 -17.07
CA PHE A 100 10.78 15.22 -18.54
C PHE A 100 12.18 15.31 -19.14
N ASP A 101 12.32 14.83 -20.38
CA ASP A 101 13.59 14.85 -21.14
C ASP A 101 14.15 16.26 -21.40
N ASP A 102 13.30 17.28 -21.36
CA ASP A 102 13.69 18.68 -21.52
C ASP A 102 14.26 19.32 -20.25
N GLY A 103 14.37 18.56 -19.16
CA GLY A 103 14.89 19.04 -17.87
C GLY A 103 13.85 19.75 -17.00
N THR A 104 12.58 19.75 -17.39
CA THR A 104 11.46 20.22 -16.56
C THR A 104 10.85 19.10 -15.71
N ALA A 105 9.93 19.42 -14.81
CA ALA A 105 9.14 18.44 -14.08
C ALA A 105 7.74 18.98 -13.76
N ALA A 106 6.72 18.14 -13.93
CA ALA A 106 5.42 18.38 -13.33
C ALA A 106 5.44 17.95 -11.85
N VAL A 107 4.77 18.70 -10.98
CA VAL A 107 4.77 18.45 -9.54
C VAL A 107 3.36 18.42 -8.96
N LEU A 108 3.19 17.58 -7.95
CA LEU A 108 1.99 17.51 -7.13
C LEU A 108 2.33 18.09 -5.74
N THR A 109 1.82 19.26 -5.43
CA THR A 109 1.96 19.89 -4.11
C THR A 109 0.75 19.56 -3.23
N GLN A 110 0.84 19.87 -1.95
CA GLN A 110 -0.30 19.69 -1.04
C GLN A 110 -1.44 20.65 -1.39
N SER A 111 -1.17 21.88 -1.84
CA SER A 111 -2.22 22.78 -2.32
C SER A 111 -2.73 22.32 -3.69
N MET A 112 -4.05 22.10 -3.78
CA MET A 112 -4.71 21.79 -5.05
C MET A 112 -4.61 22.99 -6.02
N GLU A 113 -4.78 24.19 -5.52
CA GLU A 113 -4.73 25.42 -6.30
C GLU A 113 -3.32 25.68 -6.84
N GLU A 114 -2.29 25.43 -6.05
CA GLU A 114 -0.90 25.54 -6.50
C GLU A 114 -0.58 24.52 -7.57
N THR A 115 -0.94 23.25 -7.37
CA THR A 115 -0.78 22.20 -8.38
C THR A 115 -1.49 22.58 -9.68
N ALA A 116 -2.74 23.06 -9.59
CA ALA A 116 -3.53 23.47 -10.76
C ALA A 116 -2.84 24.60 -11.54
N LYS A 117 -2.36 25.65 -10.85
CA LYS A 117 -1.63 26.77 -11.47
C LYS A 117 -0.35 26.31 -12.18
N LEU A 118 0.39 25.38 -11.58
CA LEU A 118 1.60 24.82 -12.18
C LEU A 118 1.33 23.99 -13.44
N LEU A 119 0.09 23.46 -13.62
CA LEU A 119 -0.37 22.77 -14.81
C LEU A 119 -0.88 23.73 -15.90
N ALA A 120 -0.78 25.03 -15.72
CA ALA A 120 -1.02 26.10 -16.69
C ALA A 120 -2.35 25.94 -17.46
N GLU A 121 -2.32 25.54 -18.75
CA GLU A 121 -3.52 25.40 -19.59
C GLU A 121 -4.52 24.36 -19.06
N ASP A 122 -4.10 23.45 -18.19
CA ASP A 122 -4.93 22.42 -17.57
C ASP A 122 -5.44 22.78 -16.18
N GLU A 123 -5.20 24.02 -15.68
CA GLU A 123 -5.63 24.49 -14.35
C GLU A 123 -7.13 24.20 -14.13
N ALA A 124 -7.97 24.66 -15.03
CA ALA A 124 -9.43 24.47 -14.92
C ALA A 124 -9.85 23.00 -14.97
N ALA A 125 -9.22 22.20 -15.84
CA ALA A 125 -9.51 20.77 -15.96
C ALA A 125 -9.12 20.00 -14.69
N TYR A 126 -7.99 20.37 -14.09
CA TYR A 126 -7.51 19.78 -12.84
C TYR A 126 -8.45 20.10 -11.68
N LEU A 127 -8.82 21.36 -11.50
CA LEU A 127 -9.77 21.80 -10.47
C LEU A 127 -11.14 21.11 -10.61
N GLN A 128 -11.68 21.04 -11.83
CA GLN A 128 -12.94 20.33 -12.11
C GLN A 128 -12.87 18.83 -11.79
N LEU A 129 -11.70 18.23 -11.91
CA LEU A 129 -11.51 16.82 -11.54
C LEU A 129 -11.45 16.63 -10.03
N MET A 130 -10.60 17.42 -9.34
CA MET A 130 -10.22 17.15 -7.95
C MET A 130 -11.12 17.81 -6.90
N GLN A 131 -11.57 19.05 -7.15
CA GLN A 131 -12.35 19.82 -6.16
C GLN A 131 -13.62 19.10 -5.66
N PRO A 132 -14.45 18.47 -6.52
CA PRO A 132 -15.61 17.72 -6.04
C PRO A 132 -15.24 16.52 -5.18
N ILE A 133 -14.12 15.83 -5.50
CA ILE A 133 -13.67 14.66 -4.77
C ILE A 133 -13.16 15.07 -3.38
N LEU A 134 -12.36 16.13 -3.31
CA LEU A 134 -11.86 16.65 -2.02
C LEU A 134 -12.99 17.10 -1.12
N LYS A 135 -14.01 17.78 -1.68
CA LYS A 135 -15.20 18.22 -0.94
C LYS A 135 -16.00 17.02 -0.38
N ASP A 136 -16.16 15.97 -1.19
CA ASP A 136 -16.95 14.81 -0.82
C ASP A 136 -16.18 13.79 0.04
N TRP A 137 -14.83 13.85 0.07
CA TRP A 137 -14.00 12.85 0.72
C TRP A 137 -14.35 12.57 2.19
N PRO A 138 -14.60 13.58 3.04
CA PRO A 138 -14.98 13.33 4.44
C PRO A 138 -16.24 12.47 4.58
N LEU A 139 -17.12 12.49 3.58
CA LEU A 139 -18.36 11.73 3.56
C LEU A 139 -18.19 10.29 3.06
N ILE A 140 -17.19 10.04 2.19
CA ILE A 140 -17.06 8.77 1.49
C ILE A 140 -15.78 7.99 1.82
N ALA A 141 -14.88 8.54 2.64
CA ALA A 141 -13.59 7.89 2.95
C ALA A 141 -13.76 6.49 3.56
N ASP A 142 -14.64 6.34 4.53
CA ASP A 142 -14.94 5.04 5.16
C ASP A 142 -15.55 4.06 4.17
N GLU A 143 -16.37 4.53 3.21
CA GLU A 143 -17.01 3.71 2.18
C GLU A 143 -16.02 3.26 1.10
N VAL A 144 -15.19 4.19 0.61
CA VAL A 144 -14.15 3.90 -0.39
C VAL A 144 -13.12 2.93 0.17
N LEU A 145 -12.80 3.02 1.46
CA LEU A 145 -11.82 2.19 2.15
C LEU A 145 -12.44 1.00 2.90
N SER A 146 -13.56 0.48 2.40
CA SER A 146 -14.22 -0.70 2.96
C SER A 146 -14.70 -1.67 1.88
N SER A 147 -15.43 -2.70 2.27
CA SER A 147 -16.14 -3.59 1.34
C SER A 147 -17.41 -2.91 0.81
N LEU A 148 -17.89 -3.37 -0.36
CA LEU A 148 -19.14 -2.88 -0.91
C LEU A 148 -20.30 -3.05 0.07
N HIS A 149 -21.03 -1.98 0.24
CA HIS A 149 -22.29 -1.89 0.96
C HIS A 149 -23.13 -0.79 0.35
N PHE A 150 -24.38 -0.64 0.78
CA PHE A 150 -25.20 0.49 0.34
C PHE A 150 -24.61 1.77 0.98
N PRO A 151 -24.24 2.80 0.19
CA PRO A 151 -23.54 3.96 0.70
C PRO A 151 -24.47 4.86 1.53
N GLU A 152 -23.94 5.44 2.61
CA GLU A 152 -24.65 6.43 3.42
C GLU A 152 -24.86 7.74 2.65
N HIS A 153 -23.90 8.09 1.76
CA HIS A 153 -23.92 9.28 0.92
C HIS A 153 -23.95 8.92 -0.58
N PRO A 154 -25.09 8.39 -1.11
CA PRO A 154 -25.13 7.80 -2.46
C PRO A 154 -24.74 8.76 -3.58
N LEU A 155 -25.10 10.04 -3.50
CA LEU A 155 -24.75 11.03 -4.54
C LEU A 155 -23.26 11.35 -4.57
N ALA A 156 -22.63 11.50 -3.40
CA ALA A 156 -21.18 11.71 -3.29
C ALA A 156 -20.42 10.49 -3.80
N MET A 157 -20.84 9.29 -3.38
CA MET A 157 -20.25 8.03 -3.82
C MET A 157 -20.44 7.79 -5.33
N ALA A 158 -21.57 8.16 -5.92
CA ALA A 158 -21.81 8.08 -7.36
C ALA A 158 -20.89 9.03 -8.14
N ARG A 159 -20.71 10.28 -7.69
CA ARG A 159 -19.78 11.25 -8.32
C ARG A 159 -18.34 10.74 -8.32
N PHE A 160 -17.90 10.15 -7.21
CA PHE A 160 -16.58 9.50 -7.14
C PHE A 160 -16.53 8.26 -8.02
N GLY A 161 -17.50 7.35 -7.88
CA GLY A 161 -17.54 6.05 -8.54
C GLY A 161 -17.49 6.11 -10.06
N ILE A 162 -18.22 7.05 -10.69
CA ILE A 162 -18.22 7.25 -12.15
C ILE A 162 -16.80 7.52 -12.66
N LYS A 163 -16.01 8.34 -11.94
CA LYS A 163 -14.63 8.62 -12.29
C LYS A 163 -13.69 7.45 -11.93
N ALA A 164 -13.85 6.90 -10.74
CA ALA A 164 -13.01 5.84 -10.19
C ALA A 164 -13.09 4.52 -10.98
N LEU A 165 -14.27 4.18 -11.49
CA LEU A 165 -14.46 2.99 -12.33
C LEU A 165 -13.93 3.15 -13.77
N SER A 166 -13.55 4.36 -14.17
CA SER A 166 -12.97 4.62 -15.49
C SER A 166 -11.55 4.07 -15.62
N SER A 167 -11.04 3.97 -16.85
CA SER A 167 -9.63 3.78 -17.11
C SER A 167 -8.86 5.09 -16.90
N SER A 168 -7.60 4.99 -16.48
CA SER A 168 -6.73 6.16 -16.34
C SER A 168 -6.55 6.91 -17.67
N THR A 169 -6.47 6.18 -18.78
CA THR A 169 -6.39 6.78 -20.12
C THR A 169 -7.64 7.58 -20.48
N SER A 170 -8.82 7.19 -19.99
CA SER A 170 -10.04 7.97 -20.20
C SER A 170 -10.03 9.28 -19.41
N VAL A 171 -9.50 9.28 -18.20
CA VAL A 171 -9.35 10.50 -17.41
C VAL A 171 -8.28 11.41 -17.99
N ALA A 172 -7.16 10.87 -18.47
CA ALA A 172 -6.07 11.62 -19.11
C ALA A 172 -6.53 12.46 -20.31
N LYS A 173 -7.60 12.04 -21.02
CA LYS A 173 -8.20 12.81 -22.14
C LYS A 173 -8.77 14.18 -21.72
N ARG A 174 -8.96 14.43 -20.42
CA ARG A 174 -9.40 15.72 -19.89
C ARG A 174 -8.31 16.78 -19.94
N PHE A 175 -7.06 16.35 -19.96
CA PHE A 175 -5.88 17.21 -19.97
C PHE A 175 -5.40 17.41 -21.41
N ARG A 176 -4.81 18.57 -21.65
CA ARG A 176 -4.22 18.96 -22.94
C ARG A 176 -2.72 18.78 -22.93
N SER A 177 -2.06 19.31 -21.89
CA SER A 177 -0.61 19.31 -21.76
C SER A 177 -0.03 17.91 -21.55
N PRO A 178 1.17 17.64 -22.04
CA PRO A 178 1.90 16.42 -21.72
C PRO A 178 2.23 16.31 -20.23
N GLU A 179 2.47 17.43 -19.55
CA GLU A 179 2.81 17.52 -18.13
C GLU A 179 1.67 17.01 -17.25
N ALA A 180 0.46 17.53 -17.46
CA ALA A 180 -0.72 17.07 -16.69
C ALA A 180 -1.06 15.61 -16.97
N LYS A 181 -0.94 15.17 -18.24
CA LYS A 181 -1.15 13.75 -18.61
C LYS A 181 -0.15 12.82 -17.99
N ALA A 182 1.13 13.20 -17.94
CA ALA A 182 2.19 12.37 -17.39
C ALA A 182 2.14 12.33 -15.86
N LEU A 183 1.91 13.46 -15.19
CA LEU A 183 1.69 13.51 -13.74
C LEU A 183 0.51 12.60 -13.34
N TRP A 184 -0.62 12.70 -14.05
CA TRP A 184 -1.76 11.83 -13.85
C TRP A 184 -1.43 10.35 -14.08
N ALA A 185 -0.70 10.03 -15.16
CA ALA A 185 -0.33 8.65 -15.48
C ALA A 185 0.60 8.04 -14.41
N GLY A 186 1.58 8.79 -13.92
CA GLY A 186 2.45 8.37 -12.82
C GLY A 186 1.67 8.02 -11.56
N MET A 187 0.66 8.84 -11.20
CA MET A 187 -0.22 8.56 -10.07
C MET A 187 -1.05 7.30 -10.28
N ALA A 188 -1.62 7.12 -11.47
CA ALA A 188 -2.47 5.98 -11.77
C ALA A 188 -1.68 4.67 -11.96
N ALA A 189 -0.38 4.73 -12.29
CA ALA A 189 0.48 3.55 -12.43
C ALA A 189 0.69 2.79 -11.10
N HIS A 190 0.44 3.43 -9.95
CA HIS A 190 0.36 2.72 -8.66
C HIS A 190 -0.74 1.62 -8.62
N ALA A 191 -1.62 1.57 -9.62
CA ALA A 191 -2.58 0.46 -9.77
C ALA A 191 -1.90 -0.86 -10.16
N ILE A 192 -0.65 -0.83 -10.63
CA ILE A 192 0.15 -1.99 -11.04
C ILE A 192 -0.61 -2.85 -12.05
N GLN A 193 -1.12 -2.18 -13.09
CA GLN A 193 -1.81 -2.80 -14.23
C GLN A 193 -1.90 -1.81 -15.41
N PRO A 194 -2.18 -2.28 -16.64
CA PRO A 194 -2.30 -1.40 -17.78
C PRO A 194 -3.28 -0.26 -17.56
N LEU A 195 -2.86 0.98 -17.82
CA LEU A 195 -3.64 2.20 -17.58
C LEU A 195 -4.93 2.30 -18.44
N THR A 196 -5.05 1.45 -19.45
CA THR A 196 -6.25 1.30 -20.30
C THR A 196 -7.37 0.51 -19.63
N LYS A 197 -7.06 -0.23 -18.54
CA LYS A 197 -8.07 -1.05 -17.83
C LYS A 197 -8.95 -0.18 -16.95
N LEU A 198 -10.20 -0.60 -16.82
CA LEU A 198 -11.16 0.00 -15.89
C LEU A 198 -10.62 -0.08 -14.46
N THR A 199 -11.06 0.84 -13.61
CA THR A 199 -10.67 0.99 -12.19
C THR A 199 -9.28 1.57 -11.93
N THR A 200 -8.42 1.72 -12.95
CA THR A 200 -7.08 2.32 -12.76
C THR A 200 -7.13 3.78 -12.35
N ALA A 201 -8.19 4.49 -12.73
CA ALA A 201 -8.40 5.87 -12.29
C ALA A 201 -8.63 5.99 -10.77
N ALA A 202 -9.23 4.98 -10.14
CA ALA A 202 -9.50 5.00 -8.70
C ALA A 202 -8.23 5.25 -7.88
N ILE A 203 -7.15 4.57 -8.23
CA ILE A 203 -5.87 4.68 -7.49
C ILE A 203 -5.29 6.08 -7.65
N GLY A 204 -5.24 6.62 -8.88
CA GLY A 204 -4.76 7.99 -9.12
C GLY A 204 -5.60 9.03 -8.36
N LEU A 205 -6.93 8.92 -8.39
CA LEU A 205 -7.83 9.82 -7.67
C LEU A 205 -7.62 9.77 -6.16
N VAL A 206 -7.55 8.57 -5.56
CA VAL A 206 -7.34 8.40 -4.11
C VAL A 206 -5.98 8.94 -3.68
N LEU A 207 -4.92 8.65 -4.43
CA LEU A 207 -3.57 9.10 -4.09
C LEU A 207 -3.42 10.62 -4.24
N MET A 208 -3.98 11.24 -5.29
CA MET A 208 -4.02 12.71 -5.41
C MET A 208 -4.86 13.34 -4.30
N THR A 209 -6.00 12.72 -3.96
CA THR A 209 -6.81 13.17 -2.82
C THR A 209 -6.03 13.13 -1.52
N ALA A 210 -5.26 12.07 -1.27
CA ALA A 210 -4.39 11.97 -0.11
C ALA A 210 -3.35 13.10 -0.08
N ALA A 211 -2.72 13.41 -1.23
CA ALA A 211 -1.74 14.47 -1.36
C ALA A 211 -2.33 15.82 -0.97
N HIS A 212 -3.49 16.18 -1.49
CA HIS A 212 -4.11 17.46 -1.21
C HIS A 212 -4.69 17.58 0.21
N LEU A 213 -5.20 16.49 0.78
CA LEU A 213 -5.76 16.53 2.13
C LEU A 213 -4.71 16.51 3.23
N ARG A 214 -3.65 15.73 3.07
CA ARG A 214 -2.70 15.44 4.15
C ARG A 214 -1.23 15.42 3.71
N GLY A 215 -0.94 15.51 2.41
CA GLY A 215 0.41 15.32 1.87
C GLY A 215 0.83 13.84 1.76
N TRP A 216 2.08 13.63 1.35
CA TRP A 216 2.70 12.32 1.21
C TRP A 216 3.90 12.18 2.17
N PRO A 217 3.64 11.84 3.43
CA PRO A 217 4.70 11.80 4.43
C PRO A 217 5.52 10.52 4.41
N LEU A 218 6.71 10.62 5.00
CA LEU A 218 7.52 9.49 5.43
C LEU A 218 7.67 9.50 6.97
N PRO A 219 7.73 8.35 7.63
CA PRO A 219 7.99 8.29 9.07
C PRO A 219 9.46 8.59 9.37
N ARG A 220 9.72 9.47 10.32
CA ARG A 220 11.06 9.76 10.80
C ARG A 220 11.71 8.51 11.36
N GLY A 221 12.88 8.13 10.85
CA GLY A 221 13.59 6.92 11.25
C GLY A 221 13.20 5.67 10.47
N GLY A 222 12.23 5.77 9.54
CA GLY A 222 11.83 4.69 8.65
C GLY A 222 10.42 4.15 8.88
N SER A 223 9.94 3.40 7.90
CA SER A 223 8.57 2.86 7.88
C SER A 223 8.26 1.95 9.06
N TYR A 224 9.28 1.31 9.65
CA TYR A 224 9.14 0.48 10.86
C TYR A 224 8.52 1.25 12.04
N LYS A 225 8.71 2.57 12.11
CA LYS A 225 8.12 3.42 13.15
C LYS A 225 6.59 3.38 13.19
N ILE A 226 5.93 3.12 12.07
CA ILE A 226 4.47 2.88 12.03
C ILE A 226 4.13 1.58 12.76
N ALA A 227 4.85 0.49 12.46
CA ALA A 227 4.62 -0.79 13.10
C ALA A 227 4.96 -0.77 14.58
N GLU A 228 6.06 -0.10 14.95
CA GLU A 228 6.48 0.10 16.34
C GLU A 228 5.42 0.85 17.14
N ALA A 229 4.90 1.97 16.63
CA ALA A 229 3.84 2.73 17.30
C ALA A 229 2.54 1.93 17.45
N LEU A 230 2.11 1.23 16.40
CA LEU A 230 0.93 0.37 16.43
C LEU A 230 1.09 -0.76 17.45
N SER A 231 2.23 -1.44 17.47
CA SER A 231 2.47 -2.57 18.39
C SER A 231 2.60 -2.11 19.84
N THR A 232 3.27 -0.98 20.09
CA THR A 232 3.39 -0.40 21.42
C THR A 232 2.01 0.05 21.93
N TYR A 233 1.19 0.64 21.08
CA TYR A 233 -0.19 0.96 21.44
C TYR A 233 -0.99 -0.33 21.74
N PHE A 234 -0.90 -1.36 20.90
CA PHE A 234 -1.58 -2.63 21.13
C PHE A 234 -1.19 -3.27 22.48
N THR A 235 0.10 -3.31 22.80
CA THR A 235 0.58 -3.89 24.07
C THR A 235 0.20 -3.01 25.26
N SER A 236 0.13 -1.69 25.12
CA SER A 236 -0.35 -0.78 26.17
C SER A 236 -1.82 -1.02 26.54
N LEU A 237 -2.61 -1.57 25.61
CA LEU A 237 -3.98 -2.00 25.86
C LEU A 237 -4.08 -3.39 26.51
N GLY A 238 -2.96 -4.07 26.77
CA GLY A 238 -2.90 -5.42 27.34
C GLY A 238 -2.81 -6.54 26.32
N GLY A 239 -2.67 -6.24 25.01
CA GLY A 239 -2.48 -7.23 23.96
C GLY A 239 -1.12 -7.92 24.03
N LYS A 240 -1.04 -9.16 23.57
CA LYS A 240 0.19 -9.96 23.55
C LYS A 240 0.69 -10.18 22.12
N ILE A 241 2.02 -10.10 21.93
CA ILE A 241 2.69 -10.37 20.67
C ILE A 241 3.70 -11.49 20.86
N GLU A 242 3.65 -12.49 19.98
CA GLU A 242 4.65 -13.55 19.89
C GLU A 242 5.27 -13.53 18.50
N THR A 243 6.59 -13.38 18.45
CA THR A 243 7.40 -13.41 17.21
C THR A 243 8.08 -14.77 17.05
N ASN A 244 8.67 -15.04 15.87
CA ASN A 244 9.24 -16.35 15.50
C ASN A 244 8.19 -17.49 15.59
N TYR A 245 6.93 -17.17 15.38
CA TYR A 245 5.80 -18.09 15.46
C TYR A 245 5.20 -18.31 14.05
N THR A 246 5.77 -19.25 13.30
CA THR A 246 5.28 -19.58 11.96
C THR A 246 4.06 -20.48 12.05
N VAL A 247 2.91 -19.98 11.58
CA VAL A 247 1.65 -20.74 11.54
C VAL A 247 1.50 -21.41 10.19
N THR A 248 1.55 -22.72 10.15
CA THR A 248 1.29 -23.56 8.96
C THR A 248 -0.02 -24.33 9.06
N SER A 249 -0.60 -24.42 10.25
CA SER A 249 -1.91 -25.04 10.52
C SER A 249 -2.60 -24.35 11.70
N LEU A 250 -3.93 -24.33 11.70
CA LEU A 250 -4.72 -23.77 12.80
C LEU A 250 -4.53 -24.52 14.13
N GLU A 251 -4.18 -25.79 14.08
CA GLU A 251 -3.96 -26.65 15.25
C GLU A 251 -2.74 -26.26 16.07
N GLN A 252 -1.83 -25.46 15.51
CA GLN A 252 -0.68 -24.90 16.22
C GLN A 252 -1.06 -23.76 17.16
N LEU A 253 -2.23 -23.13 16.92
CA LEU A 253 -2.66 -21.97 17.69
C LEU A 253 -3.31 -22.40 19.01
N PRO A 254 -3.14 -21.59 20.08
CA PRO A 254 -3.96 -21.75 21.29
C PRO A 254 -5.47 -21.67 20.96
N SER A 255 -6.30 -22.09 21.91
CA SER A 255 -7.74 -22.05 21.68
C SER A 255 -8.26 -20.60 21.68
N ALA A 256 -9.09 -20.24 20.66
CA ALA A 256 -9.70 -18.92 20.57
C ALA A 256 -11.13 -19.00 19.98
N HIS A 257 -11.93 -17.97 20.24
CA HIS A 257 -13.26 -17.83 19.66
C HIS A 257 -13.21 -17.33 18.20
N ALA A 258 -12.24 -16.49 17.87
CA ALA A 258 -12.00 -15.96 16.55
C ALA A 258 -10.52 -16.02 16.15
N VAL A 259 -10.23 -16.36 14.90
CA VAL A 259 -8.90 -16.32 14.29
C VAL A 259 -8.95 -15.45 13.06
N LEU A 260 -8.15 -14.37 13.04
CA LEU A 260 -8.04 -13.44 11.93
C LEU A 260 -6.68 -13.62 11.25
N LEU A 261 -6.67 -13.92 9.97
CA LEU A 261 -5.48 -14.28 9.21
C LEU A 261 -5.08 -13.12 8.27
N ASP A 262 -3.97 -12.42 8.59
CA ASP A 262 -3.35 -11.41 7.70
C ASP A 262 -2.46 -12.10 6.66
N VAL A 263 -3.08 -13.00 5.89
CA VAL A 263 -2.41 -13.81 4.87
C VAL A 263 -3.17 -13.76 3.54
N THR A 264 -2.48 -14.09 2.45
CA THR A 264 -3.14 -14.17 1.13
C THR A 264 -3.99 -15.46 1.00
N PRO A 265 -4.87 -15.56 -0.01
CA PRO A 265 -5.65 -16.76 -0.28
C PRO A 265 -4.82 -18.04 -0.39
N ARG A 266 -3.58 -17.95 -0.91
CA ARG A 266 -2.67 -19.10 -1.02
C ARG A 266 -2.28 -19.66 0.36
N GLN A 267 -1.87 -18.80 1.28
CA GLN A 267 -1.53 -19.25 2.64
C GLN A 267 -2.79 -19.63 3.44
N LEU A 268 -3.92 -18.94 3.23
CA LEU A 268 -5.19 -19.32 3.85
C LEU A 268 -5.57 -20.77 3.52
N LEU A 269 -5.38 -21.18 2.25
CA LEU A 269 -5.61 -22.56 1.83
C LEU A 269 -4.66 -23.55 2.52
N GLN A 270 -3.41 -23.16 2.74
CA GLN A 270 -2.43 -24.00 3.44
C GLN A 270 -2.76 -24.15 4.93
N ILE A 271 -3.06 -23.04 5.61
CA ILE A 271 -3.27 -22.99 7.06
C ILE A 271 -4.64 -23.57 7.45
N ALA A 272 -5.69 -23.25 6.70
CA ALA A 272 -7.07 -23.51 7.11
C ALA A 272 -7.88 -24.29 6.07
N GLY A 273 -7.30 -24.70 4.95
CA GLY A 273 -8.01 -25.28 3.82
C GLY A 273 -8.90 -26.47 4.18
N HIS A 274 -8.47 -27.32 5.11
CA HIS A 274 -9.22 -28.49 5.61
C HIS A 274 -10.50 -28.12 6.39
N ARG A 275 -10.60 -26.87 6.87
CA ARG A 275 -11.80 -26.35 7.57
C ARG A 275 -12.75 -25.60 6.63
N LEU A 276 -12.31 -25.31 5.39
CA LEU A 276 -13.06 -24.52 4.42
C LEU A 276 -13.96 -25.43 3.55
N SER A 277 -15.11 -24.89 3.14
CA SER A 277 -15.98 -25.61 2.20
C SER A 277 -15.32 -25.74 0.81
N SER A 278 -15.63 -26.81 0.09
CA SER A 278 -15.08 -27.08 -1.25
C SER A 278 -15.33 -25.92 -2.23
N PHE A 279 -16.53 -25.30 -2.17
CA PHE A 279 -16.87 -24.17 -3.03
C PHE A 279 -16.03 -22.93 -2.73
N TYR A 280 -15.80 -22.62 -1.46
CA TYR A 280 -14.96 -21.48 -1.07
C TYR A 280 -13.49 -21.73 -1.45
N THR A 281 -13.00 -22.94 -1.19
CA THR A 281 -11.65 -23.38 -1.61
C THR A 281 -11.46 -23.24 -3.12
N TRP A 282 -12.44 -23.64 -3.91
CA TRP A 282 -12.42 -23.51 -5.36
C TRP A 282 -12.34 -22.03 -5.80
N GLN A 283 -13.06 -21.11 -5.16
CA GLN A 283 -12.96 -19.68 -5.43
C GLN A 283 -11.56 -19.14 -5.09
N LEU A 284 -11.01 -19.49 -3.91
CA LEU A 284 -9.68 -19.05 -3.49
C LEU A 284 -8.58 -19.53 -4.44
N LYS A 285 -8.69 -20.76 -4.98
CA LYS A 285 -7.74 -21.28 -5.99
C LYS A 285 -7.78 -20.49 -7.31
N LYS A 286 -8.88 -19.79 -7.61
CA LYS A 286 -9.01 -18.93 -8.80
C LYS A 286 -8.55 -17.49 -8.56
N TYR A 287 -8.15 -17.15 -7.35
CA TYR A 287 -7.66 -15.83 -7.04
C TYR A 287 -6.40 -15.49 -7.84
N ARG A 288 -6.35 -14.29 -8.42
CA ARG A 288 -5.27 -13.85 -9.30
C ARG A 288 -4.41 -12.83 -8.60
N TYR A 289 -3.10 -13.05 -8.64
CA TYR A 289 -2.09 -12.07 -8.24
C TYR A 289 -1.77 -11.15 -9.42
N GLY A 290 -1.37 -9.90 -9.11
CA GLY A 290 -1.03 -8.89 -10.09
C GLY A 290 0.41 -9.01 -10.59
N MET A 291 0.88 -7.99 -11.32
CA MET A 291 2.30 -7.85 -11.65
C MET A 291 3.12 -7.80 -10.37
N GLY A 292 4.35 -8.30 -10.45
CA GLY A 292 5.33 -8.18 -9.39
C GLY A 292 6.14 -6.90 -9.51
N VAL A 293 7.04 -6.69 -8.55
CA VAL A 293 8.01 -5.60 -8.59
C VAL A 293 9.44 -6.13 -8.51
N PHE A 294 10.35 -5.42 -9.14
CA PHE A 294 11.78 -5.53 -8.93
C PHE A 294 12.24 -4.27 -8.22
N LYS A 295 12.84 -4.43 -7.04
CA LYS A 295 13.20 -3.34 -6.14
C LYS A 295 14.72 -3.20 -6.06
N ILE A 296 15.18 -1.94 -5.92
CA ILE A 296 16.57 -1.61 -5.68
C ILE A 296 16.68 -0.53 -4.60
N ASP A 297 17.69 -0.67 -3.76
CA ASP A 297 18.11 0.31 -2.75
C ASP A 297 19.54 0.73 -3.04
N TRP A 298 19.83 2.03 -2.89
CA TRP A 298 21.19 2.57 -3.07
C TRP A 298 21.66 3.31 -1.83
N ALA A 299 22.93 3.06 -1.44
CA ALA A 299 23.73 3.99 -0.64
C ALA A 299 24.43 4.94 -1.60
N LEU A 300 24.31 6.24 -1.39
CA LEU A 300 24.83 7.27 -2.27
C LEU A 300 25.79 8.19 -1.53
N ASP A 301 26.80 8.71 -2.26
CA ASP A 301 27.76 9.68 -1.70
C ASP A 301 27.24 11.13 -1.68
N ALA A 302 26.22 11.42 -2.49
CA ALA A 302 25.54 12.71 -2.60
C ALA A 302 24.09 12.51 -3.06
N PRO A 303 23.23 13.56 -3.03
CA PRO A 303 21.89 13.51 -3.60
C PRO A 303 21.89 13.11 -5.07
N ILE A 304 20.79 12.50 -5.53
CA ILE A 304 20.56 12.21 -6.94
C ILE A 304 20.56 13.55 -7.72
N PRO A 305 21.42 13.72 -8.74
CA PRO A 305 21.62 14.99 -9.43
C PRO A 305 20.54 15.24 -10.50
N PHE A 306 19.27 15.29 -10.12
CA PHE A 306 18.18 15.55 -11.06
C PHE A 306 18.36 16.88 -11.78
N THR A 307 18.22 16.88 -13.11
CA THR A 307 18.21 18.10 -13.93
C THR A 307 17.06 19.02 -13.52
N ALA A 308 15.88 18.46 -13.31
CA ALA A 308 14.74 19.18 -12.78
C ALA A 308 14.83 19.29 -11.25
N SER A 309 15.20 20.45 -10.72
CA SER A 309 15.43 20.71 -9.29
C SER A 309 14.23 20.36 -8.39
N ASN A 310 13.02 20.50 -8.91
CA ASN A 310 11.78 20.13 -8.18
C ASN A 310 11.73 18.65 -7.77
N CYS A 311 12.46 17.76 -8.44
CA CYS A 311 12.56 16.36 -8.07
C CYS A 311 13.26 16.17 -6.71
N ASN A 312 14.17 17.07 -6.32
CA ASN A 312 14.82 17.03 -5.02
C ASN A 312 13.95 17.54 -3.86
N LEU A 313 12.81 18.14 -4.16
CA LEU A 313 11.81 18.58 -3.19
C LEU A 313 10.68 17.54 -3.01
N ALA A 314 10.68 16.49 -3.84
CA ALA A 314 9.60 15.51 -3.91
C ALA A 314 9.86 14.28 -3.04
N GLY A 315 8.85 13.87 -2.27
CA GLY A 315 8.88 12.61 -1.53
C GLY A 315 8.92 11.40 -2.44
N THR A 316 8.30 11.49 -3.61
CA THR A 316 8.30 10.45 -4.64
C THR A 316 8.59 11.06 -6.02
N VAL A 317 9.42 10.40 -6.81
CA VAL A 317 9.67 10.77 -8.22
C VAL A 317 9.15 9.64 -9.12
N HIS A 318 8.28 9.98 -10.06
CA HIS A 318 7.72 9.08 -11.07
C HIS A 318 8.53 9.22 -12.36
N ILE A 319 9.37 8.26 -12.68
CA ILE A 319 10.23 8.27 -13.86
C ILE A 319 9.56 7.50 -14.99
N GLY A 320 9.16 8.21 -16.05
CA GLY A 320 8.43 7.61 -17.18
C GLY A 320 8.17 8.58 -18.32
N ASN A 321 8.69 9.82 -18.23
CA ASN A 321 8.61 10.88 -19.24
C ASN A 321 7.17 11.20 -19.66
N SER A 322 6.55 10.42 -20.55
CA SER A 322 5.23 10.72 -21.12
C SER A 322 4.16 9.69 -20.73
N LEU A 323 2.88 10.10 -20.82
CA LEU A 323 1.73 9.18 -20.70
C LEU A 323 1.90 7.93 -21.58
N THR A 324 2.36 8.11 -22.83
CA THR A 324 2.51 7.00 -23.78
C THR A 324 3.61 6.03 -23.35
N GLU A 325 4.72 6.53 -22.82
CA GLU A 325 5.84 5.70 -22.33
C GLU A 325 5.39 4.87 -21.14
N ILE A 326 4.65 5.47 -20.19
CA ILE A 326 4.10 4.74 -19.02
C ILE A 326 3.09 3.68 -19.45
N ILE A 327 2.14 4.02 -20.36
CA ILE A 327 1.18 3.05 -20.92
C ILE A 327 1.91 1.86 -21.54
N THR A 328 2.94 2.12 -22.33
CA THR A 328 3.72 1.09 -23.02
C THR A 328 4.43 0.19 -22.01
N SER A 329 5.09 0.77 -21.02
CA SER A 329 5.77 0.03 -19.94
C SER A 329 4.81 -0.91 -19.20
N GLU A 330 3.67 -0.39 -18.73
CA GLU A 330 2.70 -1.18 -17.98
C GLU A 330 2.04 -2.28 -18.83
N GLN A 331 1.77 -1.98 -20.12
CA GLN A 331 1.19 -2.95 -21.04
C GLN A 331 2.17 -4.08 -21.39
N GLN A 332 3.44 -3.76 -21.62
CA GLN A 332 4.49 -4.75 -21.89
C GLN A 332 4.66 -5.69 -20.69
N THR A 333 4.75 -5.12 -19.48
CA THR A 333 4.88 -5.88 -18.24
C THR A 333 3.69 -6.81 -18.01
N TRP A 334 2.48 -6.32 -18.23
CA TRP A 334 1.27 -7.15 -18.12
C TRP A 334 1.25 -8.31 -19.11
N ASN A 335 1.82 -8.12 -20.29
CA ASN A 335 1.93 -9.15 -21.34
C ASN A 335 3.11 -10.11 -21.12
N GLY A 336 3.78 -10.07 -19.97
CA GLY A 336 4.89 -10.96 -19.64
C GLY A 336 6.26 -10.49 -20.16
N GLN A 337 6.36 -9.24 -20.65
CA GLN A 337 7.59 -8.65 -21.17
C GLN A 337 8.27 -7.78 -20.11
N HIS A 338 9.55 -7.48 -20.33
CA HIS A 338 10.34 -6.57 -19.50
C HIS A 338 10.69 -5.35 -20.34
N PRO A 339 10.08 -4.18 -20.07
CA PRO A 339 10.36 -2.98 -20.84
C PRO A 339 11.80 -2.53 -20.70
N GLU A 340 12.40 -2.04 -21.76
CA GLU A 340 13.75 -1.44 -21.75
C GLU A 340 13.75 -0.10 -21.00
N LYS A 341 12.63 0.64 -21.11
CA LYS A 341 12.37 1.87 -20.40
C LYS A 341 11.22 1.66 -19.41
N PRO A 342 11.47 0.99 -18.27
CA PRO A 342 10.41 0.74 -17.30
C PRO A 342 9.91 2.05 -16.67
N PHE A 343 8.63 2.10 -16.33
CA PHE A 343 8.15 3.07 -15.36
C PHE A 343 8.77 2.78 -14.00
N VAL A 344 9.40 3.78 -13.39
CA VAL A 344 10.10 3.63 -12.10
C VAL A 344 9.51 4.57 -11.07
N LEU A 345 9.16 4.03 -9.89
CA LEU A 345 8.89 4.82 -8.71
C LEU A 345 10.16 4.91 -7.87
N LEU A 346 10.53 6.15 -7.51
CA LEU A 346 11.74 6.44 -6.78
C LEU A 346 11.43 7.32 -5.57
N ALA A 347 12.10 7.06 -4.44
CA ALA A 347 12.09 7.95 -3.27
C ALA A 347 13.52 8.09 -2.74
N GLN A 348 13.86 9.31 -2.31
CA GLN A 348 15.12 9.63 -1.68
C GLN A 348 14.87 10.15 -0.26
N GLN A 349 14.66 9.22 0.66
CA GLN A 349 14.19 9.49 2.02
C GLN A 349 15.13 10.39 2.82
N SER A 350 16.45 10.22 2.62
CA SER A 350 17.49 10.97 3.33
C SER A 350 17.55 12.46 3.00
N LEU A 351 16.87 12.93 1.94
CA LEU A 351 16.72 14.37 1.68
C LEU A 351 15.90 15.07 2.77
N PHE A 352 15.00 14.34 3.41
CA PHE A 352 14.04 14.85 4.38
C PHE A 352 14.29 14.32 5.80
N ASP A 353 14.90 13.13 5.91
CA ASP A 353 15.17 12.44 7.18
C ASP A 353 16.67 12.14 7.32
N ASN A 354 17.38 12.98 8.07
CA ASN A 354 18.80 12.86 8.31
C ASN A 354 19.21 11.61 9.13
N THR A 355 18.25 10.86 9.65
CA THR A 355 18.53 9.63 10.40
C THR A 355 18.72 8.39 9.49
N ARG A 356 18.59 8.57 8.16
CA ARG A 356 18.58 7.48 7.18
C ARG A 356 19.95 7.10 6.65
N ALA A 357 20.92 7.99 6.74
CA ALA A 357 22.29 7.78 6.26
C ALA A 357 23.29 8.52 7.15
N PRO A 358 24.59 8.17 7.10
CA PRO A 358 25.64 8.95 7.72
C PRO A 358 25.68 10.40 7.17
N GLU A 359 26.26 11.33 7.93
CA GLU A 359 26.37 12.72 7.53
C GLU A 359 27.00 12.88 6.14
N GLY A 360 26.39 13.72 5.30
CA GLY A 360 26.82 13.95 3.91
C GLY A 360 26.58 12.77 2.96
N LYS A 361 25.92 11.70 3.42
CA LYS A 361 25.55 10.54 2.61
C LYS A 361 24.02 10.44 2.46
N HIS A 362 23.59 9.64 1.47
CA HIS A 362 22.18 9.55 1.13
C HIS A 362 21.74 8.12 0.88
N THR A 363 20.45 7.86 1.11
CA THR A 363 19.77 6.64 0.68
C THR A 363 18.77 6.97 -0.41
N ALA A 364 18.62 6.08 -1.36
CA ALA A 364 17.52 6.10 -2.31
C ALA A 364 16.94 4.68 -2.45
N TRP A 365 15.70 4.63 -2.88
CA TRP A 365 14.91 3.43 -3.05
C TRP A 365 14.10 3.57 -4.34
N ALA A 366 14.08 2.51 -5.16
CA ALA A 366 13.25 2.50 -6.35
C ALA A 366 12.71 1.10 -6.63
N TYR A 367 11.64 1.04 -7.43
CA TYR A 367 11.19 -0.19 -8.05
C TYR A 367 10.57 0.06 -9.42
N CYS A 368 10.57 -0.96 -10.24
CA CYS A 368 9.76 -1.03 -11.46
C CYS A 368 8.83 -2.24 -11.41
N HIS A 369 7.80 -2.22 -12.24
CA HIS A 369 6.88 -3.36 -12.39
C HIS A 369 7.51 -4.42 -13.30
N VAL A 370 7.30 -5.70 -12.93
CA VAL A 370 7.76 -6.87 -13.69
C VAL A 370 6.63 -7.91 -13.78
N PRO A 371 6.67 -8.85 -14.73
CA PRO A 371 5.73 -9.97 -14.73
C PRO A 371 5.72 -10.72 -13.40
N ASN A 372 4.55 -11.17 -12.95
CA ASN A 372 4.43 -11.93 -11.70
C ASN A 372 5.37 -13.14 -11.69
N GLY A 373 6.16 -13.28 -10.64
CA GLY A 373 7.13 -14.37 -10.50
C GLY A 373 8.44 -14.20 -11.31
N SER A 374 8.64 -13.07 -11.99
CA SER A 374 9.87 -12.82 -12.75
C SER A 374 11.07 -12.62 -11.84
N THR A 375 12.14 -13.34 -12.12
CA THR A 375 13.44 -13.20 -11.44
C THR A 375 14.46 -12.41 -12.26
N LYS A 376 14.06 -11.85 -13.42
CA LYS A 376 14.95 -11.05 -14.28
C LYS A 376 15.49 -9.85 -13.51
N ASP A 377 16.80 -9.65 -13.60
CA ASP A 377 17.46 -8.47 -13.05
C ASP A 377 17.13 -7.23 -13.90
N MET A 378 16.52 -6.22 -13.27
CA MET A 378 16.16 -4.95 -13.89
C MET A 378 17.07 -3.80 -13.45
N THR A 379 18.14 -4.06 -12.73
CA THR A 379 19.06 -3.05 -12.18
C THR A 379 19.51 -2.08 -13.27
N THR A 380 20.04 -2.60 -14.37
CA THR A 380 20.56 -1.76 -15.48
C THR A 380 19.46 -0.89 -16.09
N ALA A 381 18.25 -1.44 -16.31
CA ALA A 381 17.15 -0.69 -16.89
C ALA A 381 16.65 0.44 -15.96
N ILE A 382 16.56 0.16 -14.65
CA ILE A 382 16.20 1.18 -13.65
C ILE A 382 17.27 2.26 -13.57
N GLU A 383 18.54 1.89 -13.45
CA GLU A 383 19.66 2.84 -13.36
C GLU A 383 19.80 3.69 -14.64
N GLN A 384 19.49 3.12 -15.82
CA GLN A 384 19.45 3.87 -17.08
C GLN A 384 18.32 4.90 -17.09
N GLN A 385 17.15 4.54 -16.58
CA GLN A 385 16.03 5.48 -16.48
C GLN A 385 16.34 6.61 -15.47
N VAL A 386 16.97 6.33 -14.33
CA VAL A 386 17.37 7.37 -13.39
C VAL A 386 18.45 8.27 -13.99
N GLU A 387 19.48 7.71 -14.61
CA GLU A 387 20.57 8.44 -15.28
C GLU A 387 20.07 9.38 -16.38
N ARG A 388 19.01 9.00 -17.11
CA ARG A 388 18.37 9.82 -18.15
C ARG A 388 17.90 11.17 -17.63
N PHE A 389 17.35 11.23 -16.42
CA PHE A 389 16.82 12.45 -15.80
C PHE A 389 17.75 13.04 -14.75
N ALA A 390 18.80 12.32 -14.38
CA ALA A 390 19.79 12.70 -13.38
C ALA A 390 21.19 12.29 -13.85
N PRO A 391 21.77 12.96 -14.86
CA PRO A 391 23.11 12.63 -15.39
C PRO A 391 24.18 12.66 -14.30
N GLY A 392 25.00 11.60 -14.21
CA GLY A 392 25.99 11.40 -13.15
C GLY A 392 25.45 10.67 -11.91
N PHE A 393 24.21 10.18 -11.93
CA PHE A 393 23.66 9.39 -10.82
C PHE A 393 24.46 8.15 -10.53
N ARG A 394 24.88 7.41 -11.56
CA ARG A 394 25.60 6.13 -11.38
C ARG A 394 26.93 6.30 -10.67
N GLU A 395 27.57 7.46 -10.85
CA GLU A 395 28.83 7.82 -10.19
C GLU A 395 28.65 8.07 -8.69
N ARG A 396 27.42 8.34 -8.24
CA ARG A 396 27.07 8.56 -6.82
C ARG A 396 26.85 7.27 -6.05
N ILE A 397 26.75 6.12 -6.72
CA ILE A 397 26.40 4.85 -6.08
C ILE A 397 27.62 4.27 -5.33
N LEU A 398 27.52 4.21 -4.00
CA LEU A 398 28.50 3.56 -3.13
C LEU A 398 28.25 2.06 -3.02
N ALA A 399 26.99 1.67 -2.88
CA ALA A 399 26.55 0.27 -2.81
C ALA A 399 25.06 0.17 -3.19
N LYS A 400 24.64 -1.02 -3.57
CA LYS A 400 23.25 -1.32 -3.90
C LYS A 400 22.80 -2.67 -3.33
N HIS A 401 21.51 -2.79 -3.07
CA HIS A 401 20.83 -4.03 -2.71
C HIS A 401 19.61 -4.19 -3.60
N ILE A 402 19.37 -5.39 -4.10
CA ILE A 402 18.26 -5.69 -5.00
C ILE A 402 17.35 -6.77 -4.40
N MET A 403 16.08 -6.70 -4.74
CA MET A 403 15.11 -7.77 -4.47
C MET A 403 14.25 -8.01 -5.71
N ASN A 404 14.38 -9.20 -6.28
CA ASN A 404 13.47 -9.70 -7.30
C ASN A 404 12.19 -10.27 -6.65
N THR A 405 11.25 -10.74 -7.47
CA THR A 405 9.95 -11.24 -6.99
C THR A 405 10.09 -12.44 -6.03
N SER A 406 11.05 -13.34 -6.28
CA SER A 406 11.28 -14.51 -5.41
C SER A 406 11.85 -14.11 -4.05
N GLN A 407 12.78 -13.15 -4.03
CA GLN A 407 13.35 -12.62 -2.79
C GLN A 407 12.32 -11.84 -1.98
N LEU A 408 11.44 -11.07 -2.65
CA LEU A 408 10.32 -10.38 -2.01
C LEU A 408 9.33 -11.38 -1.39
N GLU A 409 8.98 -12.46 -2.10
CA GLU A 409 8.09 -13.49 -1.57
C GLU A 409 8.73 -14.25 -0.40
N SER A 410 10.04 -14.54 -0.46
CA SER A 410 10.77 -15.16 0.66
C SER A 410 10.84 -14.25 1.89
N TYR A 411 10.96 -12.94 1.68
CA TYR A 411 10.94 -11.94 2.73
C TYR A 411 9.56 -11.82 3.40
N ASN A 412 8.50 -11.86 2.60
CA ASN A 412 7.12 -11.79 3.06
C ASN A 412 6.22 -12.64 2.15
N ALA A 413 5.76 -13.77 2.66
CA ALA A 413 4.96 -14.74 1.93
C ALA A 413 3.62 -14.18 1.38
N ASN A 414 3.19 -12.99 1.82
CA ASN A 414 2.05 -12.29 1.24
C ASN A 414 2.36 -11.62 -0.11
N LEU A 415 3.64 -11.44 -0.47
CA LEU A 415 4.08 -10.84 -1.73
C LEU A 415 4.22 -11.91 -2.83
N VAL A 416 3.14 -12.60 -3.12
CA VAL A 416 3.10 -13.75 -4.04
C VAL A 416 3.53 -13.36 -5.45
N GLY A 417 4.67 -13.93 -5.91
CA GLY A 417 5.27 -13.57 -7.19
C GLY A 417 5.68 -12.10 -7.29
N GLY A 418 5.94 -11.45 -6.15
CA GLY A 418 6.31 -10.04 -6.06
C GLY A 418 5.12 -9.06 -6.10
N ASP A 419 3.87 -9.54 -6.09
CA ASP A 419 2.69 -8.68 -6.03
C ASP A 419 2.58 -7.98 -4.67
N ILE A 420 2.77 -6.65 -4.65
CA ILE A 420 2.71 -5.83 -3.44
C ILE A 420 1.30 -5.34 -3.09
N ASN A 421 0.29 -5.59 -3.95
CA ASN A 421 -1.11 -5.21 -3.73
C ASN A 421 -1.95 -6.32 -3.09
N GLY A 422 -1.35 -7.51 -2.88
CA GLY A 422 -2.06 -8.67 -2.32
C GLY A 422 -3.15 -9.22 -3.24
N GLY A 423 -3.05 -8.98 -4.55
CA GLY A 423 -3.92 -9.45 -5.62
C GLY A 423 -4.20 -8.41 -6.69
N ALA A 424 -4.43 -8.85 -7.92
CA ALA A 424 -4.69 -7.98 -9.06
C ALA A 424 -5.95 -7.12 -8.83
N ILE A 425 -5.86 -5.82 -9.12
CA ILE A 425 -6.96 -4.85 -8.99
C ILE A 425 -7.80 -4.84 -10.29
N THR A 426 -8.23 -6.01 -10.74
CA THR A 426 -9.13 -6.10 -11.91
C THR A 426 -10.57 -5.84 -11.50
N LEU A 427 -11.40 -5.37 -12.46
CA LEU A 427 -12.80 -5.08 -12.20
C LEU A 427 -13.54 -6.28 -11.55
N SER A 428 -13.27 -7.50 -12.03
CA SER A 428 -13.87 -8.71 -11.47
C SER A 428 -13.44 -8.94 -10.01
N GLN A 429 -12.14 -8.77 -9.70
CA GLN A 429 -11.65 -8.98 -8.32
C GLN A 429 -11.95 -7.83 -7.38
N LEU A 430 -12.11 -6.61 -7.87
CA LEU A 430 -12.47 -5.47 -7.01
C LEU A 430 -13.74 -5.77 -6.20
N PHE A 431 -14.69 -6.46 -6.80
CA PHE A 431 -15.97 -6.78 -6.17
C PHE A 431 -16.05 -8.19 -5.57
N THR A 432 -15.12 -9.07 -5.90
CA THR A 432 -15.17 -10.48 -5.50
C THR A 432 -13.97 -10.95 -4.69
N ARG A 433 -13.09 -10.05 -4.25
CA ARG A 433 -11.88 -10.45 -3.52
C ARG A 433 -12.15 -10.75 -2.05
N PRO A 434 -11.59 -11.82 -1.46
CA PRO A 434 -10.85 -12.89 -2.15
C PRO A 434 -11.75 -13.94 -2.78
N ALA A 435 -13.04 -13.89 -2.48
CA ALA A 435 -14.09 -14.78 -2.99
C ALA A 435 -15.44 -14.04 -2.98
N LEU A 436 -16.35 -14.43 -3.86
CA LEU A 436 -17.69 -13.84 -3.92
C LEU A 436 -18.49 -14.21 -2.66
N ARG A 437 -18.61 -13.26 -1.75
CA ARG A 437 -19.32 -13.40 -0.47
C ARG A 437 -19.94 -12.07 -0.07
N TRP A 438 -21.05 -12.17 0.66
CA TRP A 438 -21.70 -10.98 1.25
C TRP A 438 -20.78 -10.19 2.20
N SER A 439 -19.93 -10.90 2.96
CA SER A 439 -18.83 -10.29 3.71
C SER A 439 -17.51 -10.90 3.26
N PRO A 440 -16.65 -10.17 2.60
CA PRO A 440 -15.39 -10.68 2.06
C PRO A 440 -14.37 -11.07 3.14
N TYR A 441 -14.56 -10.57 4.35
CA TYR A 441 -13.67 -10.87 5.50
C TYR A 441 -13.97 -12.23 6.14
N ARG A 442 -15.20 -12.78 6.00
CA ARG A 442 -15.55 -14.11 6.48
C ARG A 442 -14.99 -15.19 5.56
N THR A 443 -14.46 -16.24 6.15
CA THR A 443 -14.27 -17.51 5.41
C THR A 443 -15.57 -18.33 5.43
N SER A 444 -15.54 -19.53 4.85
CA SER A 444 -16.66 -20.50 4.95
C SER A 444 -16.71 -21.21 6.31
N ALA A 445 -15.63 -21.13 7.12
CA ALA A 445 -15.57 -21.69 8.45
C ALA A 445 -15.93 -20.63 9.51
N LYS A 446 -16.81 -20.99 10.44
CA LYS A 446 -17.20 -20.09 11.55
C LYS A 446 -15.99 -19.77 12.42
N GLY A 447 -15.85 -18.50 12.77
CA GLY A 447 -14.76 -18.02 13.64
C GLY A 447 -13.43 -17.82 12.93
N ILE A 448 -13.31 -18.09 11.62
CA ILE A 448 -12.10 -17.87 10.83
C ILE A 448 -12.33 -16.73 9.83
N TYR A 449 -11.45 -15.72 9.88
CA TYR A 449 -11.54 -14.51 9.06
C TYR A 449 -10.24 -14.29 8.28
N ILE A 450 -10.33 -13.59 7.16
CA ILE A 450 -9.18 -13.07 6.41
C ILE A 450 -9.17 -11.55 6.54
N CYS A 451 -8.01 -10.98 6.87
CA CYS A 451 -7.87 -9.55 7.16
C CYS A 451 -6.74 -8.87 6.39
N SER A 452 -6.14 -9.56 5.42
CA SER A 452 -5.02 -9.05 4.62
C SER A 452 -5.44 -8.11 3.49
N ALA A 453 -4.46 -7.54 2.80
CA ALA A 453 -4.64 -6.77 1.57
C ALA A 453 -5.35 -7.54 0.44
N SER A 454 -5.52 -8.86 0.56
CA SER A 454 -6.35 -9.65 -0.36
C SER A 454 -7.86 -9.44 -0.14
N THR A 455 -8.27 -8.67 0.86
CA THR A 455 -9.66 -8.23 1.08
C THR A 455 -9.83 -6.75 0.74
N PRO A 456 -11.05 -6.24 0.56
CA PRO A 456 -11.27 -4.80 0.42
C PRO A 456 -10.75 -4.00 1.62
N PRO A 457 -10.24 -2.77 1.41
CA PRO A 457 -10.14 -2.06 0.13
C PRO A 457 -8.95 -2.50 -0.73
N GLY A 458 -8.04 -3.34 -0.25
CA GLY A 458 -6.90 -3.82 -1.01
C GLY A 458 -5.55 -3.39 -0.45
N GLY A 459 -4.55 -3.24 -1.35
CA GLY A 459 -3.19 -2.86 -0.98
C GLY A 459 -3.08 -1.43 -0.45
N GLY A 460 -2.02 -1.20 0.31
CA GLY A 460 -1.70 0.09 0.94
C GLY A 460 -1.53 -0.02 2.45
N VAL A 461 -0.78 0.92 3.01
CA VAL A 461 -0.59 1.02 4.47
C VAL A 461 -1.71 1.89 5.05
N HIS A 462 -2.85 1.29 5.34
CA HIS A 462 -4.03 1.97 5.89
C HIS A 462 -4.72 1.21 7.03
N GLY A 463 -4.42 -0.09 7.22
CA GLY A 463 -5.01 -0.93 8.26
C GLY A 463 -6.50 -1.27 8.09
N MET A 464 -7.16 -0.75 7.04
CA MET A 464 -8.61 -0.86 6.89
C MET A 464 -9.10 -2.29 6.62
N CYS A 465 -8.30 -3.14 5.95
CA CYS A 465 -8.66 -4.55 5.77
C CYS A 465 -8.77 -5.24 7.14
N GLY A 466 -7.79 -5.00 8.02
CA GLY A 466 -7.76 -5.52 9.38
C GLY A 466 -8.90 -4.98 10.25
N TYR A 467 -9.09 -3.67 10.23
CA TYR A 467 -10.16 -2.99 10.97
C TYR A 467 -11.54 -3.54 10.60
N ASN A 468 -11.83 -3.63 9.31
CA ASN A 468 -13.13 -4.12 8.84
C ASN A 468 -13.34 -5.62 9.12
N ALA A 469 -12.28 -6.43 9.04
CA ALA A 469 -12.34 -7.84 9.43
C ALA A 469 -12.61 -8.00 10.93
N ALA A 470 -11.96 -7.19 11.78
CA ALA A 470 -12.19 -7.17 13.21
C ALA A 470 -13.62 -6.71 13.56
N LYS A 471 -14.13 -5.64 12.92
CA LYS A 471 -15.55 -5.24 13.07
C LYS A 471 -16.49 -6.41 12.75
N ARG A 472 -16.16 -7.17 11.72
CA ARG A 472 -16.97 -8.33 11.33
C ARG A 472 -16.90 -9.43 12.38
N ALA A 473 -15.73 -9.77 12.89
CA ALA A 473 -15.55 -10.78 13.96
C ALA A 473 -16.24 -10.35 15.26
N LEU A 474 -16.12 -9.10 15.66
CA LEU A 474 -16.81 -8.52 16.82
C LEU A 474 -18.33 -8.72 16.72
N LYS A 475 -18.91 -8.42 15.56
CA LYS A 475 -20.36 -8.60 15.34
C LYS A 475 -20.77 -10.06 15.38
N ASP A 476 -20.00 -10.95 14.73
CA ASP A 476 -20.41 -12.35 14.49
C ASP A 476 -20.22 -13.25 15.71
N ILE A 477 -19.17 -13.02 16.50
CA ILE A 477 -18.75 -13.90 17.58
C ILE A 477 -19.09 -13.29 18.94
N PHE A 478 -18.86 -11.98 19.12
CA PHE A 478 -18.97 -11.32 20.40
C PHE A 478 -20.22 -10.48 20.56
N ASN A 479 -21.02 -10.35 19.49
CA ASN A 479 -22.22 -9.49 19.45
C ASN A 479 -21.94 -8.03 19.80
N ILE A 480 -20.72 -7.56 19.49
CA ILE A 480 -20.27 -6.18 19.68
C ILE A 480 -20.45 -5.42 18.36
N HIS A 481 -21.15 -4.30 18.40
CA HIS A 481 -21.41 -3.43 17.26
C HIS A 481 -20.64 -2.13 17.43
N LEU A 482 -19.57 -1.93 16.63
CA LEU A 482 -18.89 -0.65 16.56
C LEU A 482 -19.76 0.33 15.77
N LYS A 483 -20.04 1.50 16.36
CA LYS A 483 -20.66 2.62 15.63
C LYS A 483 -19.66 3.15 14.60
N HIS A 484 -20.14 3.64 13.48
CA HIS A 484 -19.34 4.26 12.42
C HIS A 484 -18.67 5.56 12.86
#